data_598caea650ce6fb52e8070fb516a78af
#
_entry.id   598caea650ce6fb52e8070fb516a78af
#
_cell.length_a   1.000
_cell.length_b   1.000
_cell.length_c   1.000
_cell.angle_alpha   90.00
_cell.angle_beta   90.00
_cell.angle_gamma   90.00
#
_symmetry.space_group_name_H-M   'P 1'
#
loop_
_entity.id
_entity.type
_entity.pdbx_description
1 polymer ?
#
loop_
_entity_poly.entity_id
_entity_poly.type
_entity_poly.pdbx_seq_one_letter_code
_entity_poly.pdbx_strand_id
1 'polypeptide(L)'
;MTENRTYTPLEVDLVYLWCDGSDPSFAARKAARIAAFGHVLTEDNAGDVRYVQHDELRYSLRSAFENVPWIRHIFIVTDSQRPVWLKGHPKISVVDHRQIIPAERLPLFSSIAIEMYLDRIPGLSEHFLYANDDMFFNRPLEVSDFYDYDRCPLVWASREQEKEMTRQVAADILDDDDRRDWLKTVVRAWMLYRKKRGLEIPFYTPAHSIDAYTKTFFRQTREDYPELEEANSAPFRTGNEISRVLFSYEMINTYECPVRFTGRVNFSARLRNRFFPVEMLTVMRDNVRKLKRDLGIFHPKTFCF
;
A
#
# COMPACT_ATOMS: atom_id res chain seq x y z
N MET A 1 29.82 28.44 12.41
CA MET A 1 30.48 27.51 11.48
C MET A 1 29.41 26.62 10.93
N THR A 2 28.90 26.88 9.74
CA THR A 2 27.92 26.02 9.05
C THR A 2 28.69 24.81 8.51
N GLU A 3 28.53 23.67 9.14
CA GLU A 3 29.01 22.40 8.59
C GLU A 3 28.40 22.22 7.21
N ASN A 4 29.27 22.22 6.20
CA ASN A 4 28.90 21.79 4.84
C ASN A 4 28.62 20.29 4.85
N ARG A 5 27.41 19.90 5.28
CA ARG A 5 26.95 18.51 5.13
C ARG A 5 26.80 18.24 3.64
N THR A 6 27.72 17.47 3.09
CA THR A 6 27.59 16.91 1.74
C THR A 6 26.31 16.08 1.70
N TYR A 7 25.30 16.63 1.04
CA TYR A 7 24.00 15.94 0.86
C TYR A 7 24.21 14.75 -0.09
N THR A 8 24.28 13.56 0.45
CA THR A 8 24.22 12.36 -0.38
C THR A 8 22.77 12.19 -0.86
N PRO A 9 22.51 12.14 -2.17
CA PRO A 9 21.17 11.92 -2.68
C PRO A 9 20.55 10.65 -2.06
N LEU A 10 19.27 10.74 -1.69
CA LEU A 10 18.55 9.60 -1.15
C LEU A 10 18.26 8.60 -2.28
N GLU A 11 18.75 7.38 -2.15
CA GLU A 11 18.38 6.30 -3.06
C GLU A 11 17.01 5.74 -2.66
N VAL A 12 16.05 5.83 -3.57
CA VAL A 12 14.68 5.38 -3.35
C VAL A 12 14.27 4.43 -4.47
N ASP A 13 13.74 3.29 -4.10
CA ASP A 13 13.16 2.32 -5.03
C ASP A 13 11.63 2.43 -5.04
N LEU A 14 11.02 1.84 -6.06
CA LEU A 14 9.56 1.71 -6.17
C LEU A 14 9.20 0.23 -6.26
N VAL A 15 8.24 -0.19 -5.45
CA VAL A 15 7.75 -1.56 -5.40
C VAL A 15 6.29 -1.60 -5.80
N TYR A 16 5.97 -2.46 -6.76
CA TYR A 16 4.61 -2.80 -7.16
C TYR A 16 4.27 -4.23 -6.77
N LEU A 17 3.04 -4.48 -6.33
CA LEU A 17 2.43 -5.80 -6.42
C LEU A 17 1.63 -5.90 -7.72
N TRP A 18 1.73 -7.04 -8.39
CA TRP A 18 1.01 -7.28 -9.64
C TRP A 18 0.70 -8.76 -9.83
N CYS A 19 -0.48 -9.04 -10.37
CA CYS A 19 -0.84 -10.37 -10.87
C CYS A 19 -1.78 -10.24 -12.06
N ASP A 20 -1.84 -11.31 -12.86
CA ASP A 20 -2.79 -11.45 -13.96
C ASP A 20 -3.63 -12.71 -13.74
N GLY A 21 -4.89 -12.51 -13.36
CA GLY A 21 -5.83 -13.61 -13.13
C GLY A 21 -6.24 -14.35 -14.41
N SER A 22 -5.99 -13.78 -15.59
CA SER A 22 -6.25 -14.42 -16.87
C SER A 22 -5.17 -15.44 -17.27
N ASP A 23 -4.02 -15.44 -16.59
CA ASP A 23 -2.96 -16.44 -16.78
C ASP A 23 -3.47 -17.82 -16.34
N PRO A 24 -3.54 -18.82 -17.25
CA PRO A 24 -4.06 -20.15 -16.91
C PRO A 24 -3.27 -20.85 -15.79
N SER A 25 -1.97 -20.60 -15.69
CA SER A 25 -1.14 -21.21 -14.65
C SER A 25 -1.40 -20.61 -13.28
N PHE A 26 -1.59 -19.28 -13.22
CA PHE A 26 -2.02 -18.60 -12.00
C PHE A 26 -3.42 -19.06 -11.58
N ALA A 27 -4.38 -19.08 -12.49
CA ALA A 27 -5.74 -19.55 -12.23
C ALA A 27 -5.77 -20.98 -11.69
N ALA A 28 -4.96 -21.89 -12.27
CA ALA A 28 -4.85 -23.27 -11.81
C ALA A 28 -4.27 -23.36 -10.38
N ARG A 29 -3.22 -22.61 -10.05
CA ARG A 29 -2.65 -22.56 -8.69
C ARG A 29 -3.65 -22.00 -7.69
N LYS A 30 -4.36 -20.92 -8.06
CA LYS A 30 -5.43 -20.32 -7.24
C LYS A 30 -6.53 -21.35 -6.95
N ALA A 31 -7.06 -22.02 -7.98
CA ALA A 31 -8.11 -23.02 -7.83
C ALA A 31 -7.68 -24.19 -6.93
N ALA A 32 -6.47 -24.71 -7.13
CA ALA A 32 -5.92 -25.77 -6.28
C ALA A 32 -5.79 -25.31 -4.82
N ARG A 33 -5.38 -24.07 -4.57
CA ARG A 33 -5.24 -23.52 -3.22
C ARG A 33 -6.59 -23.28 -2.57
N ILE A 34 -7.62 -22.85 -3.31
CA ILE A 34 -9.01 -22.72 -2.84
C ILE A 34 -9.51 -24.09 -2.37
N ALA A 35 -9.35 -25.12 -3.20
CA ALA A 35 -9.79 -26.47 -2.88
C ALA A 35 -9.12 -27.04 -1.60
N ALA A 36 -7.87 -26.68 -1.36
CA ALA A 36 -7.11 -27.11 -0.19
C ALA A 36 -7.34 -26.27 1.07
N PHE A 37 -7.89 -25.05 0.94
CA PHE A 37 -7.99 -24.10 2.06
C PHE A 37 -9.10 -24.49 3.06
N GLY A 38 -10.17 -25.14 2.61
CA GLY A 38 -11.23 -25.68 3.48
C GLY A 38 -12.14 -24.63 4.14
N HIS A 39 -12.02 -23.35 3.79
CA HIS A 39 -12.87 -22.28 4.27
C HIS A 39 -13.83 -21.80 3.18
N VAL A 40 -14.99 -21.30 3.60
CA VAL A 40 -15.93 -20.64 2.68
C VAL A 40 -15.31 -19.31 2.25
N LEU A 41 -15.10 -19.15 0.95
CA LEU A 41 -14.58 -17.94 0.34
C LEU A 41 -15.73 -17.15 -0.30
N THR A 42 -15.70 -15.84 -0.14
CA THR A 42 -16.67 -14.90 -0.72
C THR A 42 -16.04 -14.20 -1.93
N GLU A 43 -16.87 -13.52 -2.73
CA GLU A 43 -16.38 -12.65 -3.81
C GLU A 43 -15.42 -11.56 -3.30
N ASP A 44 -15.64 -11.09 -2.05
CA ASP A 44 -14.80 -10.04 -1.43
C ASP A 44 -13.40 -10.55 -1.06
N ASN A 45 -13.20 -11.84 -0.80
CA ASN A 45 -11.91 -12.34 -0.34
C ASN A 45 -11.13 -13.18 -1.36
N ALA A 46 -11.81 -13.81 -2.33
CA ALA A 46 -11.15 -14.60 -3.38
C ALA A 46 -11.75 -14.43 -4.78
N GLY A 47 -12.71 -13.49 -4.95
CA GLY A 47 -13.39 -13.27 -6.22
C GLY A 47 -12.44 -12.88 -7.37
N ASP A 48 -12.78 -13.29 -8.58
CA ASP A 48 -11.93 -13.11 -9.76
C ASP A 48 -11.70 -11.64 -10.10
N VAL A 49 -12.64 -10.76 -9.75
CA VAL A 49 -12.54 -9.32 -9.96
C VAL A 49 -11.27 -8.68 -9.36
N ARG A 50 -10.70 -9.30 -8.31
CA ARG A 50 -9.47 -8.83 -7.66
C ARG A 50 -8.21 -9.07 -8.47
N TYR A 51 -8.27 -9.94 -9.46
CA TYR A 51 -7.13 -10.39 -10.24
C TYR A 51 -7.28 -10.00 -11.72
N VAL A 52 -8.35 -9.27 -12.06
CA VAL A 52 -8.56 -8.75 -13.42
C VAL A 52 -7.56 -7.65 -13.71
N GLN A 53 -6.93 -7.70 -14.88
CA GLN A 53 -5.98 -6.72 -15.38
C GLN A 53 -6.53 -5.99 -16.61
N HIS A 54 -6.31 -4.67 -16.63
CA HIS A 54 -6.60 -3.79 -17.78
C HIS A 54 -5.36 -2.97 -18.19
N ASP A 55 -4.15 -3.55 -18.02
CA ASP A 55 -2.86 -2.90 -18.28
C ASP A 55 -2.55 -1.72 -17.32
N GLU A 56 -3.20 -1.63 -16.15
CA GLU A 56 -3.01 -0.53 -15.20
C GLU A 56 -1.53 -0.34 -14.88
N LEU A 57 -0.81 -1.42 -14.54
CA LEU A 57 0.63 -1.37 -14.26
C LEU A 57 1.43 -0.72 -15.39
N ARG A 58 1.07 -0.94 -16.65
CA ARG A 58 1.76 -0.36 -17.80
C ARG A 58 1.69 1.16 -17.81
N TYR A 59 0.52 1.71 -17.47
CA TYR A 59 0.33 3.15 -17.38
C TYR A 59 0.91 3.72 -16.09
N SER A 60 0.83 2.99 -15.00
CA SER A 60 1.46 3.37 -13.74
C SER A 60 2.98 3.49 -13.87
N LEU A 61 3.63 2.50 -14.48
CA LEU A 61 5.07 2.56 -14.80
C LEU A 61 5.43 3.78 -15.65
N ARG A 62 4.64 4.11 -16.67
CA ARG A 62 4.87 5.30 -17.50
C ARG A 62 4.77 6.57 -16.67
N SER A 63 3.77 6.67 -15.79
CA SER A 63 3.61 7.80 -14.90
C SER A 63 4.79 7.95 -13.94
N ALA A 64 5.35 6.83 -13.46
CA ALA A 64 6.54 6.83 -12.62
C ALA A 64 7.78 7.33 -13.36
N PHE A 65 8.05 6.82 -14.57
CA PHE A 65 9.19 7.28 -15.38
C PHE A 65 9.12 8.76 -15.72
N GLU A 66 7.91 9.29 -15.95
CA GLU A 66 7.70 10.69 -16.30
C GLU A 66 7.80 11.62 -15.08
N ASN A 67 7.20 11.24 -13.95
CA ASN A 67 6.96 12.13 -12.83
C ASN A 67 7.91 11.94 -11.63
N VAL A 68 8.59 10.79 -11.52
CA VAL A 68 9.56 10.47 -10.45
C VAL A 68 10.84 9.85 -11.02
N PRO A 69 11.53 10.51 -11.97
CA PRO A 69 12.70 9.96 -12.67
C PRO A 69 13.88 9.68 -11.75
N TRP A 70 13.88 10.22 -10.52
CA TRP A 70 14.85 10.01 -9.47
C TRP A 70 14.74 8.63 -8.80
N ILE A 71 13.67 7.86 -9.06
CA ILE A 71 13.59 6.46 -8.61
C ILE A 71 14.80 5.69 -9.16
N ARG A 72 15.53 5.05 -8.24
CA ARG A 72 16.73 4.25 -8.56
C ARG A 72 16.35 2.99 -9.34
N HIS A 73 15.41 2.21 -8.80
CA HIS A 73 15.00 0.92 -9.36
C HIS A 73 13.52 0.65 -9.07
N ILE A 74 12.88 -0.14 -9.94
CA ILE A 74 11.48 -0.54 -9.81
C ILE A 74 11.41 -2.05 -9.69
N PHE A 75 10.76 -2.55 -8.65
CA PHE A 75 10.53 -3.96 -8.41
C PHE A 75 9.05 -4.28 -8.63
N ILE A 76 8.76 -5.31 -9.43
CA ILE A 76 7.41 -5.82 -9.66
C ILE A 76 7.34 -7.19 -9.00
N VAL A 77 6.63 -7.27 -7.87
CA VAL A 77 6.45 -8.50 -7.09
C VAL A 77 5.25 -9.27 -7.62
N THR A 78 5.42 -10.55 -7.92
CA THR A 78 4.39 -11.36 -8.58
C THR A 78 4.55 -12.86 -8.29
N ASP A 79 3.51 -13.66 -8.55
CA ASP A 79 3.53 -15.11 -8.42
C ASP A 79 3.89 -15.80 -9.74
N SER A 80 5.20 -15.94 -10.01
CA SER A 80 5.71 -16.66 -11.18
C SER A 80 5.21 -16.13 -12.53
N GLN A 81 4.83 -14.85 -12.57
CA GLN A 81 4.29 -14.20 -13.75
C GLN A 81 5.24 -13.10 -14.28
N ARG A 82 4.99 -12.66 -15.49
CA ARG A 82 5.62 -11.48 -16.08
C ARG A 82 4.65 -10.83 -17.05
N PRO A 83 4.42 -9.51 -16.96
CA PRO A 83 3.57 -8.83 -17.95
C PRO A 83 4.10 -9.06 -19.38
N VAL A 84 3.25 -9.53 -20.29
CA VAL A 84 3.66 -9.90 -21.66
C VAL A 84 4.22 -8.72 -22.46
N TRP A 85 3.79 -7.50 -22.15
CA TRP A 85 4.26 -6.26 -22.76
C TRP A 85 5.57 -5.73 -22.14
N LEU A 86 6.00 -6.27 -20.99
CA LEU A 86 7.18 -5.78 -20.29
C LEU A 86 8.45 -6.26 -20.97
N LYS A 87 9.09 -5.37 -21.70
CA LYS A 87 10.44 -5.59 -22.25
C LYS A 87 11.50 -5.45 -21.15
N GLY A 88 12.69 -6.00 -21.39
CA GLY A 88 13.82 -5.80 -20.51
C GLY A 88 14.15 -4.31 -20.36
N HIS A 89 14.28 -3.85 -19.12
CA HIS A 89 14.67 -2.47 -18.80
C HIS A 89 15.65 -2.47 -17.62
N PRO A 90 16.78 -1.73 -17.68
CA PRO A 90 17.82 -1.77 -16.65
C PRO A 90 17.34 -1.33 -15.26
N LYS A 91 16.29 -0.51 -15.19
CA LYS A 91 15.69 -0.05 -13.93
C LYS A 91 14.51 -0.91 -13.45
N ILE A 92 14.17 -2.03 -14.10
CA ILE A 92 13.01 -2.84 -13.71
C ILE A 92 13.42 -4.28 -13.46
N SER A 93 13.07 -4.81 -12.31
CA SER A 93 13.18 -6.23 -11.95
C SER A 93 11.82 -6.82 -11.60
N VAL A 94 11.57 -8.03 -12.08
CA VAL A 94 10.43 -8.84 -11.63
C VAL A 94 10.92 -9.74 -10.52
N VAL A 95 10.24 -9.71 -9.38
CA VAL A 95 10.56 -10.46 -8.17
C VAL A 95 9.48 -11.51 -7.94
N ASP A 96 9.86 -12.75 -7.96
CA ASP A 96 8.94 -13.86 -7.66
C ASP A 96 8.68 -13.96 -6.15
N HIS A 97 7.46 -14.30 -5.78
CA HIS A 97 7.08 -14.53 -4.38
C HIS A 97 8.05 -15.48 -3.66
N ARG A 98 8.58 -16.49 -4.34
CA ARG A 98 9.55 -17.46 -3.80
C ARG A 98 10.87 -16.84 -3.36
N GLN A 99 11.20 -15.63 -3.80
CA GLN A 99 12.43 -14.93 -3.42
C GLN A 99 12.29 -14.18 -2.09
N ILE A 100 11.06 -13.90 -1.64
CA ILE A 100 10.79 -13.06 -0.47
C ILE A 100 9.91 -13.74 0.58
N ILE A 101 9.09 -14.71 0.19
CA ILE A 101 8.12 -15.39 1.05
C ILE A 101 8.63 -16.78 1.40
N PRO A 102 8.56 -17.22 2.68
CA PRO A 102 8.91 -18.58 3.06
C PRO A 102 8.12 -19.64 2.29
N ALA A 103 8.77 -20.71 1.88
CA ALA A 103 8.19 -21.72 0.99
C ALA A 103 6.92 -22.37 1.56
N GLU A 104 6.87 -22.57 2.87
CA GLU A 104 5.73 -23.14 3.59
C GLU A 104 4.47 -22.26 3.58
N ARG A 105 4.62 -20.98 3.24
CA ARG A 105 3.51 -20.03 3.12
C ARG A 105 2.96 -19.93 1.70
N LEU A 106 3.67 -20.42 0.70
CA LEU A 106 3.29 -20.33 -0.70
C LEU A 106 2.29 -21.42 -1.13
N PRO A 107 1.42 -21.13 -2.13
CA PRO A 107 1.21 -19.84 -2.76
C PRO A 107 0.29 -18.93 -1.93
N LEU A 108 0.53 -17.62 -2.00
CA LEU A 108 -0.30 -16.57 -1.39
C LEU A 108 -1.04 -15.77 -2.47
N PHE A 109 -2.32 -15.47 -2.21
CA PHE A 109 -3.22 -14.68 -3.06
C PHE A 109 -3.79 -13.46 -2.34
N SER A 110 -3.42 -13.28 -1.06
CA SER A 110 -3.76 -12.10 -0.27
C SER A 110 -2.65 -11.05 -0.37
N SER A 111 -2.93 -9.87 -0.95
CA SER A 111 -1.97 -8.77 -0.99
C SER A 111 -1.50 -8.37 0.41
N ILE A 112 -2.41 -8.39 1.41
CA ILE A 112 -2.08 -8.06 2.81
C ILE A 112 -1.00 -9.01 3.35
N ALA A 113 -1.08 -10.31 3.04
CA ALA A 113 -0.08 -11.28 3.45
C ALA A 113 1.26 -11.10 2.70
N ILE A 114 1.21 -10.81 1.40
CA ILE A 114 2.40 -10.61 0.57
C ILE A 114 3.14 -9.33 0.99
N GLU A 115 2.40 -8.26 1.29
CA GLU A 115 2.95 -6.97 1.73
C GLU A 115 3.88 -7.10 2.96
N MET A 116 3.68 -8.10 3.80
CA MET A 116 4.52 -8.31 5.00
C MET A 116 5.98 -8.69 4.69
N TYR A 117 6.30 -9.03 3.45
CA TYR A 117 7.61 -9.53 3.05
C TYR A 117 8.39 -8.59 2.11
N LEU A 118 7.91 -7.36 1.88
CA LEU A 118 8.50 -6.43 0.91
C LEU A 118 9.94 -6.04 1.26
N ASP A 119 10.29 -5.94 2.54
CA ASP A 119 11.65 -5.64 2.98
C ASP A 119 12.68 -6.73 2.61
N ARG A 120 12.21 -7.94 2.23
CA ARG A 120 13.05 -9.06 1.83
C ARG A 120 13.41 -9.05 0.33
N ILE A 121 12.94 -8.08 -0.44
CA ILE A 121 13.27 -7.98 -1.87
C ILE A 121 14.78 -7.84 -2.04
N PRO A 122 15.43 -8.75 -2.81
CA PRO A 122 16.87 -8.67 -3.04
C PRO A 122 17.27 -7.38 -3.76
N GLY A 123 18.23 -6.66 -3.19
CA GLY A 123 18.73 -5.40 -3.75
C GLY A 123 17.84 -4.17 -3.54
N LEU A 124 16.73 -4.28 -2.80
CA LEU A 124 15.89 -3.15 -2.41
C LEU A 124 16.69 -2.15 -1.58
N SER A 125 16.61 -0.85 -1.91
CA SER A 125 17.23 0.23 -1.14
C SER A 125 16.62 0.37 0.26
N GLU A 126 17.30 1.10 1.14
CA GLU A 126 16.78 1.39 2.48
C GLU A 126 15.44 2.13 2.40
N HIS A 127 15.32 3.12 1.51
CA HIS A 127 14.09 3.87 1.28
C HIS A 127 13.36 3.33 0.05
N PHE A 128 12.08 3.09 0.18
CA PHE A 128 11.28 2.63 -0.95
C PHE A 128 9.84 3.13 -0.89
N LEU A 129 9.26 3.31 -2.05
CA LEU A 129 7.84 3.56 -2.24
C LEU A 129 7.14 2.24 -2.53
N TYR A 130 5.92 2.10 -2.02
CA TYR A 130 5.04 0.99 -2.33
C TYR A 130 3.77 1.49 -3.01
N ALA A 131 3.41 0.89 -4.12
CA ALA A 131 2.21 1.19 -4.88
C ALA A 131 1.49 -0.10 -5.32
N ASN A 132 0.16 -0.04 -5.40
CA ASN A 132 -0.58 -0.99 -6.21
C ASN A 132 -0.44 -0.64 -7.69
N ASP A 133 -0.74 -1.58 -8.57
CA ASP A 133 -0.63 -1.43 -10.02
C ASP A 133 -1.58 -0.37 -10.61
N ASP A 134 -2.66 -0.03 -9.90
CA ASP A 134 -3.66 0.99 -10.24
C ASP A 134 -3.39 2.39 -9.63
N MET A 135 -2.19 2.61 -9.08
CA MET A 135 -1.77 3.90 -8.51
C MET A 135 -0.83 4.65 -9.45
N PHE A 136 -1.05 5.95 -9.61
CA PHE A 136 -0.40 6.77 -10.63
C PHE A 136 0.20 8.04 -10.04
N PHE A 137 1.37 8.43 -10.55
CA PHE A 137 1.97 9.76 -10.32
C PHE A 137 1.40 10.75 -11.34
N ASN A 138 0.71 11.79 -10.90
CA ASN A 138 -0.04 12.68 -11.80
C ASN A 138 0.75 13.92 -12.27
N ARG A 139 1.85 14.23 -11.61
CA ARG A 139 2.73 15.37 -11.91
C ARG A 139 4.14 15.12 -11.40
N PRO A 140 5.14 15.88 -11.84
CA PRO A 140 6.47 15.79 -11.28
C PRO A 140 6.48 15.96 -9.77
N LEU A 141 7.15 15.03 -9.08
CA LEU A 141 7.30 14.98 -7.63
C LEU A 141 8.77 14.85 -7.26
N GLU A 142 9.10 15.39 -6.09
CA GLU A 142 10.43 15.33 -5.52
C GLU A 142 10.50 14.30 -4.39
N VAL A 143 11.71 13.91 -3.99
CA VAL A 143 11.92 13.01 -2.84
C VAL A 143 11.28 13.58 -1.57
N SER A 144 11.29 14.90 -1.40
CA SER A 144 10.67 15.63 -0.29
C SER A 144 9.14 15.53 -0.23
N ASP A 145 8.50 15.04 -1.28
CA ASP A 145 7.06 14.71 -1.27
C ASP A 145 6.77 13.40 -0.50
N PHE A 146 7.80 12.57 -0.27
CA PHE A 146 7.68 11.25 0.36
C PHE A 146 8.53 11.07 1.62
N TYR A 147 9.59 11.85 1.78
CA TYR A 147 10.50 11.79 2.92
C TYR A 147 10.81 13.20 3.41
N ASP A 148 10.93 13.35 4.71
CA ASP A 148 11.34 14.63 5.29
C ASP A 148 12.86 14.84 5.23
N TYR A 149 13.32 15.95 5.83
CA TYR A 149 14.73 16.32 5.88
C TYR A 149 15.59 15.26 6.60
N ASP A 150 15.03 14.61 7.63
CA ASP A 150 15.68 13.56 8.41
C ASP A 150 15.56 12.17 7.78
N ARG A 151 15.05 12.14 6.52
CA ARG A 151 14.82 10.92 5.73
C ARG A 151 13.75 9.99 6.30
N CYS A 152 12.90 10.52 7.17
CA CYS A 152 11.76 9.79 7.70
C CYS A 152 10.62 9.78 6.68
N PRO A 153 9.93 8.64 6.47
CA PRO A 153 8.79 8.58 5.56
C PRO A 153 7.67 9.53 5.98
N LEU A 154 7.07 10.22 5.02
CA LEU A 154 5.85 10.99 5.23
C LEU A 154 4.65 10.04 5.18
N VAL A 155 3.95 9.89 6.31
CA VAL A 155 2.79 9.02 6.38
C VAL A 155 1.52 9.78 5.96
N TRP A 156 0.81 9.26 4.97
CA TRP A 156 -0.44 9.83 4.50
C TRP A 156 -1.62 9.10 5.13
N ALA A 157 -2.47 9.85 5.87
CA ALA A 157 -3.65 9.32 6.55
C ALA A 157 -4.92 10.06 6.13
N SER A 158 -6.06 9.41 6.21
CA SER A 158 -7.36 10.00 5.95
C SER A 158 -8.00 10.47 7.24
N ARG A 159 -8.48 11.72 7.27
CA ARG A 159 -9.31 12.27 8.38
C ARG A 159 -10.76 11.81 8.35
N GLU A 160 -11.19 11.16 7.29
CA GLU A 160 -12.61 10.82 7.12
C GLU A 160 -13.17 9.88 8.18
N GLN A 161 -12.29 9.21 8.92
CA GLN A 161 -12.65 8.24 9.94
C GLN A 161 -12.14 8.63 11.34
N GLU A 162 -11.80 9.89 11.58
CA GLU A 162 -11.58 10.45 12.93
C GLU A 162 -12.82 10.42 13.84
N LYS A 163 -13.89 9.74 13.43
CA LYS A 163 -14.98 9.45 14.35
C LYS A 163 -14.41 8.65 15.51
N GLU A 164 -14.86 9.01 16.71
CA GLU A 164 -14.44 8.37 17.95
C GLU A 164 -14.43 6.84 17.83
N MET A 165 -13.29 6.28 17.46
CA MET A 165 -13.09 4.84 17.45
C MET A 165 -12.87 4.39 18.89
N THR A 166 -13.94 3.98 19.53
CA THR A 166 -13.89 3.36 20.85
C THR A 166 -13.60 1.86 20.74
N ARG A 167 -13.24 1.23 21.86
CA ARG A 167 -13.11 -0.24 21.91
C ARG A 167 -14.40 -0.94 21.52
N GLN A 168 -15.56 -0.39 21.89
CA GLN A 168 -16.87 -0.93 21.54
C GLN A 168 -17.13 -0.84 20.04
N VAL A 169 -16.91 0.32 19.43
CA VAL A 169 -17.06 0.50 17.97
C VAL A 169 -16.12 -0.43 17.20
N ALA A 170 -14.90 -0.63 17.70
CA ALA A 170 -13.97 -1.57 17.09
C ALA A 170 -14.47 -3.03 17.18
N ALA A 171 -15.01 -3.43 18.33
CA ALA A 171 -15.61 -4.76 18.49
C ALA A 171 -16.80 -4.94 17.56
N ASP A 172 -17.71 -3.96 17.49
CA ASP A 172 -18.88 -3.99 16.60
C ASP A 172 -18.48 -4.15 15.12
N ILE A 173 -17.39 -3.48 14.69
CA ILE A 173 -16.87 -3.62 13.33
C ILE A 173 -16.32 -5.03 13.08
N LEU A 174 -15.62 -5.60 14.06
CA LEU A 174 -15.03 -6.94 13.91
C LEU A 174 -16.07 -8.05 13.88
N ASP A 175 -17.18 -7.85 14.59
CA ASP A 175 -18.29 -8.82 14.70
C ASP A 175 -19.33 -8.67 13.57
N ASP A 176 -19.27 -7.59 12.78
CA ASP A 176 -20.20 -7.32 11.68
C ASP A 176 -19.76 -8.07 10.41
N ASP A 177 -20.47 -9.15 10.06
CA ASP A 177 -20.15 -9.97 8.88
C ASP A 177 -20.34 -9.23 7.55
N ASP A 178 -21.17 -8.19 7.51
CA ASP A 178 -21.41 -7.36 6.32
C ASP A 178 -20.32 -6.28 6.11
N ARG A 179 -19.43 -6.11 7.08
CA ARG A 179 -18.32 -5.16 6.95
C ARG A 179 -17.22 -5.69 6.04
N ARG A 180 -16.66 -4.76 5.24
CA ARG A 180 -15.53 -5.08 4.37
C ARG A 180 -14.35 -5.60 5.17
N ASP A 181 -13.82 -6.75 4.78
CA ASP A 181 -12.65 -7.40 5.39
C ASP A 181 -11.47 -6.44 5.56
N TRP A 182 -11.25 -5.53 4.59
CA TRP A 182 -10.19 -4.54 4.68
C TRP A 182 -10.29 -3.65 5.93
N LEU A 183 -11.50 -3.16 6.28
CA LEU A 183 -11.67 -2.33 7.48
C LEU A 183 -11.39 -3.12 8.76
N LYS A 184 -11.81 -4.39 8.81
CA LYS A 184 -11.49 -5.28 9.94
C LYS A 184 -9.99 -5.40 10.12
N THR A 185 -9.21 -5.56 9.05
CA THR A 185 -7.74 -5.68 9.13
C THR A 185 -7.08 -4.40 9.65
N VAL A 186 -7.61 -3.21 9.31
CA VAL A 186 -7.14 -1.92 9.82
C VAL A 186 -7.46 -1.75 11.30
N VAL A 187 -8.67 -2.12 11.72
CA VAL A 187 -9.08 -2.10 13.14
C VAL A 187 -8.20 -3.03 13.98
N ARG A 188 -7.92 -4.24 13.47
CA ARG A 188 -7.00 -5.18 14.15
C ARG A 188 -5.59 -4.61 14.31
N ALA A 189 -5.08 -3.94 13.29
CA ALA A 189 -3.77 -3.27 13.36
C ALA A 189 -3.74 -2.19 14.45
N TRP A 190 -4.79 -1.35 14.52
CA TRP A 190 -4.93 -0.32 15.56
C TRP A 190 -5.02 -0.91 16.95
N MET A 191 -5.84 -1.95 17.15
CA MET A 191 -5.98 -2.62 18.45
C MET A 191 -4.68 -3.28 18.89
N LEU A 192 -3.99 -3.97 17.96
CA LEU A 192 -2.72 -4.63 18.25
C LEU A 192 -1.65 -3.61 18.67
N TYR A 193 -1.53 -2.50 17.91
CA TYR A 193 -0.61 -1.43 18.25
C TYR A 193 -0.85 -0.89 19.67
N ARG A 194 -2.09 -0.50 19.98
CA ARG A 194 -2.48 0.01 21.31
C ARG A 194 -2.17 -1.00 22.43
N LYS A 195 -2.51 -2.26 22.20
CA LYS A 195 -2.24 -3.33 23.17
C LYS A 195 -0.74 -3.48 23.43
N LYS A 196 0.06 -3.50 22.37
CA LYS A 196 1.51 -3.76 22.43
C LYS A 196 2.28 -2.60 23.07
N ARG A 197 1.97 -1.38 22.66
CA ARG A 197 2.67 -0.16 23.12
C ARG A 197 2.05 0.45 24.39
N GLY A 198 0.86 0.03 24.79
CA GLY A 198 0.16 0.59 25.96
C GLY A 198 -0.27 2.05 25.76
N LEU A 199 -0.42 2.50 24.49
CA LEU A 199 -0.72 3.87 24.12
C LEU A 199 -2.16 4.03 23.65
N GLU A 200 -2.81 5.12 24.07
CA GLU A 200 -4.08 5.55 23.54
C GLU A 200 -3.81 6.49 22.36
N ILE A 201 -4.02 6.00 21.14
CA ILE A 201 -3.80 6.75 19.90
C ILE A 201 -5.12 6.90 19.13
N PRO A 202 -5.28 7.99 18.36
CA PRO A 202 -6.44 8.14 17.48
C PRO A 202 -6.48 7.02 16.44
N PHE A 203 -7.69 6.65 16.04
CA PHE A 203 -7.88 5.81 14.87
C PHE A 203 -7.79 6.65 13.60
N TYR A 204 -6.98 6.24 12.66
CA TYR A 204 -6.96 6.77 11.31
C TYR A 204 -6.70 5.64 10.31
N THR A 205 -7.23 5.80 9.12
CA THR A 205 -6.95 4.90 8.02
C THR A 205 -5.83 5.47 7.15
N PRO A 206 -5.03 4.61 6.50
CA PRO A 206 -4.08 5.10 5.51
C PRO A 206 -4.85 5.79 4.38
N ALA A 207 -4.25 6.82 3.82
CA ALA A 207 -4.70 7.32 2.54
C ALA A 207 -4.49 6.22 1.48
N HIS A 208 -5.42 6.06 0.55
CA HIS A 208 -5.24 5.11 -0.56
C HIS A 208 -4.29 5.72 -1.60
N SER A 209 -3.01 5.66 -1.32
CA SER A 209 -1.94 6.39 -1.99
C SER A 209 -0.69 5.53 -2.11
N ILE A 210 0.30 6.07 -2.82
CA ILE A 210 1.67 5.53 -2.85
C ILE A 210 2.32 5.84 -1.51
N ASP A 211 2.71 4.80 -0.78
CA ASP A 211 3.23 4.90 0.57
C ASP A 211 4.76 4.85 0.58
N ALA A 212 5.37 5.63 1.48
CA ALA A 212 6.81 5.64 1.71
C ALA A 212 7.18 4.80 2.93
N TYR A 213 8.24 4.02 2.82
CA TYR A 213 8.77 3.15 3.87
C TYR A 213 10.29 3.17 3.92
N THR A 214 10.87 2.68 5.04
CA THR A 214 12.25 2.21 5.10
C THR A 214 12.28 0.71 5.40
N LYS A 215 13.27 0.01 4.87
CA LYS A 215 13.47 -1.42 5.19
C LYS A 215 13.69 -1.65 6.67
N THR A 216 14.42 -0.74 7.31
CA THR A 216 14.71 -0.83 8.76
C THR A 216 13.42 -0.77 9.56
N PHE A 217 12.55 0.23 9.35
CA PHE A 217 11.27 0.32 10.06
C PHE A 217 10.36 -0.86 9.75
N PHE A 218 10.36 -1.32 8.50
CA PHE A 218 9.55 -2.45 8.08
C PHE A 218 9.98 -3.73 8.80
N ARG A 219 11.28 -4.04 8.80
CA ARG A 219 11.84 -5.20 9.49
C ARG A 219 11.61 -5.10 11.01
N GLN A 220 11.92 -3.96 11.62
CA GLN A 220 11.77 -3.73 13.05
C GLN A 220 10.32 -3.96 13.51
N THR A 221 9.35 -3.39 12.78
CA THR A 221 7.93 -3.60 13.09
C THR A 221 7.55 -5.07 13.02
N ARG A 222 8.03 -5.81 12.01
CA ARG A 222 7.75 -7.24 11.94
C ARG A 222 8.40 -8.04 13.07
N GLU A 223 9.60 -7.67 13.51
CA GLU A 223 10.28 -8.28 14.66
C GLU A 223 9.56 -7.96 15.97
N ASP A 224 9.08 -6.74 16.14
CA ASP A 224 8.34 -6.30 17.32
C ASP A 224 6.93 -6.94 17.41
N TYR A 225 6.37 -7.38 16.30
CA TYR A 225 5.02 -7.95 16.21
C TYR A 225 5.04 -9.35 15.58
N PRO A 226 5.54 -10.38 16.28
CA PRO A 226 5.55 -11.75 15.76
C PRO A 226 4.15 -12.29 15.45
N GLU A 227 3.11 -11.71 16.06
CA GLU A 227 1.70 -12.02 15.80
C GLU A 227 1.31 -11.78 14.33
N LEU A 228 2.05 -10.92 13.60
CA LEU A 228 1.81 -10.67 12.17
C LEU A 228 1.98 -11.92 11.31
N GLU A 229 2.93 -12.78 11.63
CA GLU A 229 3.18 -13.99 10.84
C GLU A 229 2.02 -15.00 10.93
N GLU A 230 1.42 -15.13 12.10
CA GLU A 230 0.26 -16.00 12.28
C GLU A 230 -1.00 -15.39 11.68
N ALA A 231 -1.29 -14.12 12.02
CA ALA A 231 -2.48 -13.42 11.54
C ALA A 231 -2.55 -13.33 10.00
N ASN A 232 -1.38 -13.16 9.34
CA ASN A 232 -1.26 -13.04 7.88
C ASN A 232 -0.88 -14.37 7.19
N SER A 233 -1.14 -15.51 7.84
CA SER A 233 -0.78 -16.82 7.30
C SER A 233 -1.76 -17.36 6.26
N ALA A 234 -2.99 -16.85 6.23
CA ALA A 234 -4.02 -17.30 5.33
C ALA A 234 -3.67 -16.98 3.85
N PRO A 235 -3.88 -17.94 2.92
CA PRO A 235 -3.56 -17.72 1.51
C PRO A 235 -4.49 -16.72 0.82
N PHE A 236 -5.69 -16.52 1.34
CA PHE A 236 -6.70 -15.58 0.87
C PHE A 236 -7.11 -14.65 1.99
N ARG A 237 -7.74 -13.51 1.66
CA ARG A 237 -8.27 -12.61 2.68
C ARG A 237 -9.36 -13.30 3.49
N THR A 238 -9.38 -13.05 4.79
CA THR A 238 -10.34 -13.61 5.73
C THR A 238 -10.94 -12.53 6.65
N GLY A 239 -10.41 -11.30 6.59
CA GLY A 239 -10.72 -10.23 7.55
C GLY A 239 -10.00 -10.39 8.89
N ASN A 240 -9.27 -11.50 9.08
CA ASN A 240 -8.49 -11.73 10.31
C ASN A 240 -7.06 -11.23 10.24
N GLU A 241 -6.60 -10.86 9.05
CA GLU A 241 -5.27 -10.33 8.83
C GLU A 241 -5.08 -8.99 9.57
N ILE A 242 -3.82 -8.66 9.79
CA ILE A 242 -3.40 -7.36 10.29
C ILE A 242 -2.82 -6.57 9.13
N SER A 243 -3.45 -5.44 8.82
CA SER A 243 -3.02 -4.58 7.73
C SER A 243 -1.64 -3.96 7.99
N ARG A 244 -0.86 -3.71 6.91
CA ARG A 244 0.38 -2.92 6.96
C ARG A 244 0.20 -1.49 7.52
N VAL A 245 -1.00 -1.06 7.76
CA VAL A 245 -1.30 0.16 8.53
C VAL A 245 -0.66 0.15 9.91
N LEU A 246 -0.38 -1.05 10.46
CA LEU A 246 0.42 -1.19 11.69
C LEU A 246 1.79 -0.52 11.56
N PHE A 247 2.44 -0.66 10.40
CA PHE A 247 3.72 0.01 10.13
C PHE A 247 3.57 1.53 10.14
N SER A 248 2.44 2.06 9.63
CA SER A 248 2.14 3.50 9.70
C SER A 248 1.96 3.97 11.14
N TYR A 249 1.27 3.20 12.00
CA TYR A 249 1.17 3.51 13.43
C TYR A 249 2.53 3.53 14.11
N GLU A 250 3.39 2.57 13.82
CA GLU A 250 4.76 2.55 14.33
C GLU A 250 5.56 3.76 13.83
N MET A 251 5.53 4.05 12.53
CA MET A 251 6.23 5.19 11.97
C MET A 251 5.81 6.51 12.62
N ILE A 252 4.52 6.73 12.84
CA ILE A 252 4.02 7.99 13.41
C ILE A 252 4.32 8.09 14.91
N ASN A 253 4.06 7.03 15.67
CA ASN A 253 4.00 7.14 17.14
C ASN A 253 5.24 6.59 17.84
N THR A 254 6.06 5.78 17.17
CA THR A 254 7.30 5.22 17.74
C THR A 254 8.53 5.87 17.13
N TYR A 255 8.53 6.12 15.82
CA TYR A 255 9.63 6.75 15.08
C TYR A 255 9.41 8.24 14.82
N GLU A 256 8.28 8.79 15.28
CA GLU A 256 7.93 10.22 15.17
C GLU A 256 7.92 10.75 13.74
N CYS A 257 7.65 9.86 12.77
CA CYS A 257 7.57 10.25 11.37
C CYS A 257 6.42 11.23 11.12
N PRO A 258 6.61 12.23 10.24
CA PRO A 258 5.59 13.23 9.98
C PRO A 258 4.34 12.63 9.36
N VAL A 259 3.17 13.01 9.86
CA VAL A 259 1.88 12.62 9.29
C VAL A 259 1.25 13.76 8.49
N ARG A 260 0.74 13.44 7.31
CA ARG A 260 -0.04 14.32 6.45
C ARG A 260 -1.45 13.79 6.31
N PHE A 261 -2.44 14.65 6.52
CA PHE A 261 -3.83 14.25 6.42
C PHE A 261 -4.45 14.68 5.10
N THR A 262 -5.08 13.74 4.41
CA THR A 262 -5.92 14.02 3.25
C THR A 262 -7.36 14.24 3.72
N GLY A 263 -8.10 15.12 3.04
CA GLY A 263 -9.52 15.38 3.32
C GLY A 263 -10.40 14.98 2.13
N ARG A 264 -11.72 14.85 2.37
CA ARG A 264 -12.69 14.66 1.28
C ARG A 264 -12.64 15.81 0.29
N VAL A 265 -12.65 15.47 -0.99
CA VAL A 265 -12.86 16.43 -2.08
C VAL A 265 -14.37 16.76 -2.15
N ASN A 266 -14.82 17.63 -1.26
CA ASN A 266 -16.18 18.20 -1.29
C ASN A 266 -16.17 19.61 -1.90
N PHE A 267 -17.36 20.22 -2.07
CA PHE A 267 -17.48 21.55 -2.66
C PHE A 267 -16.68 22.63 -1.93
N SER A 268 -16.63 22.57 -0.61
CA SER A 268 -15.83 23.50 0.21
C SER A 268 -14.33 23.24 0.08
N ALA A 269 -13.91 21.99 -0.21
CA ALA A 269 -12.53 21.66 -0.57
C ALA A 269 -12.17 22.23 -1.94
N ARG A 270 -13.12 22.29 -2.91
CA ARG A 270 -12.91 22.93 -4.21
C ARG A 270 -12.55 24.42 -4.08
N LEU A 271 -13.18 25.14 -3.17
CA LEU A 271 -12.83 26.54 -2.90
C LEU A 271 -11.46 26.67 -2.19
N ARG A 272 -11.18 25.80 -1.22
CA ARG A 272 -9.87 25.77 -0.53
C ARG A 272 -8.73 25.36 -1.43
N ASN A 273 -8.95 24.43 -2.38
CA ASN A 273 -7.91 23.92 -3.26
C ASN A 273 -7.39 24.91 -4.30
N ARG A 274 -8.04 26.05 -4.45
CA ARG A 274 -7.43 27.19 -5.16
C ARG A 274 -6.18 27.70 -4.42
N PHE A 275 -6.07 27.42 -3.11
CA PHE A 275 -4.99 27.86 -2.23
C PHE A 275 -4.16 26.71 -1.64
N PHE A 276 -4.69 25.47 -1.64
CA PHE A 276 -4.02 24.29 -1.08
C PHE A 276 -4.19 23.10 -2.03
N PRO A 277 -3.10 22.56 -2.57
CA PRO A 277 -3.16 21.44 -3.53
C PRO A 277 -3.78 20.19 -2.88
N VAL A 278 -4.60 19.47 -3.64
CA VAL A 278 -5.05 18.13 -3.28
C VAL A 278 -3.88 17.17 -3.45
N GLU A 279 -3.56 16.46 -2.38
CA GLU A 279 -2.39 15.58 -2.38
C GLU A 279 -2.71 14.27 -3.12
N MET A 280 -3.93 13.77 -2.97
CA MET A 280 -4.36 12.51 -3.55
C MET A 280 -5.83 12.54 -3.96
N LEU A 281 -6.15 11.78 -5.01
CA LEU A 281 -7.51 11.57 -5.48
C LEU A 281 -7.76 10.05 -5.67
N THR A 282 -8.76 9.52 -4.95
CA THR A 282 -9.28 8.17 -5.22
C THR A 282 -10.48 8.30 -6.15
N VAL A 283 -10.50 7.53 -7.22
CA VAL A 283 -11.55 7.58 -8.23
C VAL A 283 -12.43 6.34 -8.10
N MET A 284 -13.72 6.58 -7.85
CA MET A 284 -14.72 5.51 -7.94
C MET A 284 -15.19 5.35 -9.38
N ARG A 285 -15.35 4.12 -9.83
CA ARG A 285 -15.47 3.62 -11.21
C ARG A 285 -16.39 4.35 -12.22
N ASP A 286 -17.35 5.15 -11.77
CA ASP A 286 -18.51 5.45 -12.62
C ASP A 286 -18.40 6.72 -13.47
N ASN A 287 -17.28 7.44 -13.47
CA ASN A 287 -17.29 8.72 -14.16
C ASN A 287 -15.93 9.22 -14.68
N VAL A 288 -15.49 8.66 -15.81
CA VAL A 288 -14.27 9.12 -16.53
C VAL A 288 -14.31 10.65 -16.85
N ARG A 289 -15.49 11.22 -17.12
CA ARG A 289 -15.63 12.68 -17.33
C ARG A 289 -15.40 13.44 -16.03
N LYS A 290 -15.90 12.92 -14.91
CA LYS A 290 -15.65 13.50 -13.59
C LYS A 290 -14.18 13.40 -13.23
N LEU A 291 -13.54 12.25 -13.48
CA LEU A 291 -12.11 12.07 -13.26
C LEU A 291 -11.28 13.08 -14.05
N LYS A 292 -11.47 13.19 -15.37
CA LYS A 292 -10.74 14.14 -16.22
C LYS A 292 -10.90 15.57 -15.71
N ARG A 293 -12.13 15.95 -15.33
CA ARG A 293 -12.41 17.25 -14.74
C ARG A 293 -11.68 17.45 -13.41
N ASP A 294 -11.75 16.45 -12.53
CA ASP A 294 -11.21 16.54 -11.18
C ASP A 294 -9.66 16.53 -11.20
N LEU A 295 -9.03 15.73 -12.07
CA LEU A 295 -7.59 15.80 -12.32
C LEU A 295 -7.17 17.19 -12.85
N GLY A 296 -7.96 17.78 -13.77
CA GLY A 296 -7.68 19.11 -14.32
C GLY A 296 -7.93 20.26 -13.33
N ILE A 297 -8.78 20.07 -12.30
CA ILE A 297 -9.06 21.10 -11.29
C ILE A 297 -8.15 20.98 -10.08
N PHE A 298 -7.88 19.77 -9.61
CA PHE A 298 -7.21 19.54 -8.34
C PHE A 298 -5.71 19.30 -8.48
N HIS A 299 -5.24 18.85 -9.65
CA HIS A 299 -3.85 18.50 -9.90
C HIS A 299 -3.22 17.69 -8.75
N PRO A 300 -3.84 16.57 -8.32
CA PRO A 300 -3.34 15.79 -7.20
C PRO A 300 -1.91 15.30 -7.48
N LYS A 301 -1.14 15.01 -6.43
CA LYS A 301 0.18 14.38 -6.57
C LYS A 301 0.06 12.99 -7.14
N THR A 302 -0.84 12.20 -6.56
CA THR A 302 -1.12 10.83 -6.98
C THR A 302 -2.62 10.59 -7.11
N PHE A 303 -3.00 9.59 -7.87
CA PHE A 303 -4.37 9.10 -7.91
C PHE A 303 -4.41 7.57 -8.07
N CYS A 304 -5.54 6.98 -7.67
CA CYS A 304 -5.84 5.56 -7.79
C CYS A 304 -7.15 5.39 -8.56
N PHE A 305 -7.24 4.35 -9.38
CA PHE A 305 -8.42 3.95 -10.13
C PHE A 305 -9.29 2.94 -9.36
#